data_9b0ab0d2673449d95039bf93a440a66e
#
_entry.id   9b0ab0d2673449d95039bf93a440a66e
#
_cell.length_a   1.000
_cell.length_b   1.000
_cell.length_c   1.000
_cell.angle_alpha   90.00
_cell.angle_beta   90.00
_cell.angle_gamma   90.00
#
_symmetry.space_group_name_H-M   'P 1'
#
loop_
_entity.id
_entity.type
_entity.pdbx_description
1 polymer ?
#
loop_
_entity_poly.entity_id
_entity_poly.type
_entity_poly.pdbx_seq_one_letter_code
_entity_poly.pdbx_strand_id
1 'polypeptide(L)'
;MRMTLEPYQNRPTRAEISLANLRNNLSIVQSLVNQNVQIMAVVKANAYGHGIFEISRELLAHGVQYLGVAFLEEAIFLRSCGITAPILVLGAINTDQIAEFIQHDIEITSSSIEKSLAIDKVAKELGKKAKVHLKIDTGMERIGVHWYNAEKFIDVSYHCDSLLIQGIFSHFAKAESDPDFTAEQLGRFDSVLTLMDKKYFLPPLIHIANSAGIIHYKQSHYTMVRPGIMLYGYNPDGYLPDVTFNGKKLKPVMTLKTKVSYFKVVPPNTGISYNHSYHTKNQTRIVTLPIGYGDGYSRQLSNKGTVVIRGKKYPIVGTICMDQCMVDIGMDGTAYNGDDVLVFGEMDGASIPLEHVCEKIGTIPYEVICSIAPRVPRIYID
;
A
#
# COMPACT_ATOMS: atom_id res chain seq x y z
N MET A 1 -18.22 -1.42 -24.38
CA MET A 1 -18.30 -0.33 -23.39
C MET A 1 -18.38 -0.97 -22.00
N ARG A 2 -17.25 -1.08 -21.28
CA ARG A 2 -17.28 -1.56 -19.90
C ARG A 2 -17.87 -0.45 -19.05
N MET A 3 -19.05 -0.66 -18.49
CA MET A 3 -19.61 0.21 -17.46
C MET A 3 -18.70 0.09 -16.22
N THR A 4 -17.75 0.99 -16.08
CA THR A 4 -17.13 1.26 -14.80
C THR A 4 -18.17 2.05 -14.00
N LEU A 5 -18.71 1.43 -12.94
CA LEU A 5 -19.52 2.17 -11.97
C LEU A 5 -18.60 3.21 -11.32
N GLU A 6 -18.68 4.44 -11.79
CA GLU A 6 -18.03 5.55 -11.08
C GLU A 6 -18.65 5.66 -9.68
N PRO A 7 -17.85 5.73 -8.62
CA PRO A 7 -18.40 5.81 -7.28
C PRO A 7 -19.17 7.12 -7.11
N TYR A 8 -20.44 7.00 -6.71
CA TYR A 8 -21.27 8.16 -6.42
C TYR A 8 -20.73 8.92 -5.20
N GLN A 9 -20.25 10.14 -5.39
CA GLN A 9 -19.54 10.92 -4.38
C GLN A 9 -20.36 11.18 -3.10
N ASN A 10 -21.69 11.19 -3.20
CA ASN A 10 -22.58 11.36 -2.05
C ASN A 10 -22.98 10.04 -1.37
N ARG A 11 -22.33 8.93 -1.69
CA ARG A 11 -22.57 7.67 -0.99
C ARG A 11 -22.28 7.81 0.51
N PRO A 12 -23.16 7.31 1.42
CA PRO A 12 -22.93 7.40 2.86
C PRO A 12 -21.59 6.77 3.30
N THR A 13 -21.26 5.61 2.71
CA THR A 13 -19.97 4.93 2.94
C THR A 13 -18.91 5.52 2.03
N ARG A 14 -17.86 6.07 2.64
CA ARG A 14 -16.77 6.75 1.95
C ARG A 14 -15.43 6.55 2.69
N ALA A 15 -14.33 6.59 1.96
CA ALA A 15 -12.98 6.67 2.48
C ALA A 15 -12.50 8.12 2.36
N GLU A 16 -12.32 8.79 3.48
CA GLU A 16 -11.69 10.10 3.53
C GLU A 16 -10.18 9.94 3.53
N ILE A 17 -9.49 10.61 2.61
CA ILE A 17 -8.05 10.52 2.38
C ILE A 17 -7.42 11.86 2.74
N SER A 18 -6.70 11.91 3.85
CA SER A 18 -6.03 13.13 4.33
C SER A 18 -4.71 13.35 3.60
N LEU A 19 -4.66 14.36 2.72
CA LEU A 19 -3.43 14.76 2.05
C LEU A 19 -2.45 15.42 3.03
N ALA A 20 -2.94 16.11 4.06
CA ALA A 20 -2.09 16.64 5.13
C ALA A 20 -1.36 15.53 5.89
N ASN A 21 -2.03 14.41 6.21
CA ASN A 21 -1.38 13.27 6.85
C ASN A 21 -0.35 12.61 5.92
N LEU A 22 -0.65 12.52 4.62
CA LEU A 22 0.29 12.01 3.62
C LEU A 22 1.57 12.87 3.58
N ARG A 23 1.42 14.20 3.53
CA ARG A 23 2.55 15.16 3.58
C ARG A 23 3.36 15.03 4.88
N ASN A 24 2.67 14.91 6.02
CA ASN A 24 3.33 14.66 7.31
C ASN A 24 4.19 13.39 7.25
N ASN A 25 3.64 12.28 6.75
CA ASN A 25 4.34 11.00 6.68
C ASN A 25 5.52 11.07 5.70
N LEU A 26 5.35 11.71 4.55
CA LEU A 26 6.45 11.97 3.62
C LEU A 26 7.56 12.80 4.29
N SER A 27 7.21 13.84 5.06
CA SER A 27 8.20 14.65 5.78
C SER A 27 9.00 13.86 6.81
N ILE A 28 8.39 12.82 7.39
CA ILE A 28 9.09 11.88 8.28
C ILE A 28 10.10 11.07 7.46
N VAL A 29 9.68 10.47 6.34
CA VAL A 29 10.62 9.73 5.46
C VAL A 29 11.78 10.62 5.04
N GLN A 30 11.52 11.84 4.58
CA GLN A 30 12.55 12.81 4.19
C GLN A 30 13.51 13.14 5.33
N SER A 31 13.04 13.18 6.57
CA SER A 31 13.88 13.45 7.75
C SER A 31 14.77 12.27 8.17
N LEU A 32 14.45 11.06 7.72
CA LEU A 32 15.21 9.84 8.04
C LEU A 32 16.31 9.52 7.02
N VAL A 33 16.25 10.11 5.82
CA VAL A 33 17.20 9.86 4.74
C VAL A 33 18.11 11.07 4.51
N ASN A 34 19.29 10.83 3.95
CA ASN A 34 20.19 11.92 3.56
C ASN A 34 19.63 12.65 2.32
N GLN A 35 19.99 13.93 2.15
CA GLN A 35 19.48 14.78 1.06
C GLN A 35 19.78 14.28 -0.35
N ASN A 36 20.85 13.50 -0.52
CA ASN A 36 21.23 12.90 -1.80
C ASN A 36 20.57 11.54 -2.09
N VAL A 37 19.78 11.01 -1.16
CA VAL A 37 19.05 9.75 -1.33
C VAL A 37 17.70 10.05 -1.95
N GLN A 38 17.41 9.43 -3.09
CA GLN A 38 16.13 9.58 -3.77
C GLN A 38 15.02 8.79 -3.07
N ILE A 39 13.79 9.25 -3.23
CA ILE A 39 12.61 8.58 -2.68
C ILE A 39 11.77 8.06 -3.85
N MET A 40 11.62 6.74 -3.92
CA MET A 40 10.66 6.07 -4.78
C MET A 40 9.41 5.76 -3.95
N ALA A 41 8.35 6.53 -4.10
CA ALA A 41 7.09 6.23 -3.43
C ALA A 41 6.43 4.99 -4.02
N VAL A 42 6.10 4.01 -3.18
CA VAL A 42 5.42 2.79 -3.62
C VAL A 42 3.91 3.02 -3.62
N VAL A 43 3.35 3.16 -4.84
CA VAL A 43 1.93 3.51 -5.08
C VAL A 43 1.14 2.38 -5.75
N LYS A 44 1.65 1.15 -5.72
CA LYS A 44 0.96 -0.05 -6.25
C LYS A 44 -0.35 -0.33 -5.53
N ALA A 45 -1.19 -1.19 -6.11
CA ALA A 45 -2.51 -1.56 -5.61
C ALA A 45 -3.40 -0.34 -5.35
N ASN A 46 -3.49 0.55 -6.38
CA ASN A 46 -4.24 1.80 -6.29
C ASN A 46 -3.75 2.69 -5.13
N ALA A 47 -2.42 2.86 -4.98
CA ALA A 47 -1.79 3.52 -3.84
C ALA A 47 -2.28 2.92 -2.50
N TYR A 48 -2.16 1.60 -2.35
CA TYR A 48 -2.68 0.87 -1.18
C TYR A 48 -4.16 1.21 -0.90
N GLY A 49 -4.96 1.29 -1.96
CA GLY A 49 -6.39 1.59 -1.87
C GLY A 49 -6.75 3.07 -1.72
N HIS A 50 -5.79 3.98 -1.67
CA HIS A 50 -6.02 5.42 -1.42
C HIS A 50 -6.32 6.24 -2.70
N GLY A 51 -6.14 5.67 -3.89
CA GLY A 51 -6.28 6.37 -5.18
C GLY A 51 -4.92 6.74 -5.77
N ILE A 52 -4.49 5.97 -6.78
CA ILE A 52 -3.11 6.01 -7.30
C ILE A 52 -2.76 7.37 -7.91
N PHE A 53 -3.68 8.02 -8.62
CA PHE A 53 -3.40 9.28 -9.29
C PHE A 53 -3.21 10.43 -8.30
N GLU A 54 -4.18 10.63 -7.39
CA GLU A 54 -4.16 11.74 -6.44
C GLU A 54 -2.99 11.63 -5.46
N ILE A 55 -2.72 10.42 -4.96
CA ILE A 55 -1.57 10.16 -4.08
C ILE A 55 -0.25 10.40 -4.82
N SER A 56 -0.11 9.91 -6.06
CA SER A 56 1.11 10.12 -6.84
C SER A 56 1.36 11.59 -7.13
N ARG A 57 0.32 12.33 -7.54
CA ARG A 57 0.40 13.77 -7.80
C ARG A 57 0.84 14.54 -6.57
N GLU A 58 0.24 14.24 -5.41
CA GLU A 58 0.56 14.90 -4.14
C GLU A 58 1.99 14.62 -3.70
N LEU A 59 2.45 13.37 -3.77
CA LEU A 59 3.81 12.98 -3.40
C LEU A 59 4.87 13.62 -4.31
N LEU A 60 4.63 13.65 -5.61
CA LEU A 60 5.53 14.29 -6.59
C LEU A 60 5.61 15.81 -6.36
N ALA A 61 4.49 16.46 -6.06
CA ALA A 61 4.46 17.89 -5.75
C ALA A 61 5.26 18.24 -4.48
N HIS A 62 5.48 17.26 -3.60
CA HIS A 62 6.21 17.44 -2.34
C HIS A 62 7.59 16.77 -2.31
N GLY A 63 8.20 16.55 -3.50
CA GLY A 63 9.62 16.21 -3.62
C GLY A 63 9.94 14.72 -3.70
N VAL A 64 8.97 13.87 -3.98
CA VAL A 64 9.24 12.49 -4.41
C VAL A 64 9.73 12.51 -5.86
N GLN A 65 10.78 11.72 -6.18
CA GLN A 65 11.41 11.71 -7.49
C GLN A 65 10.98 10.54 -8.37
N TYR A 66 10.56 9.43 -7.76
CA TYR A 66 10.22 8.17 -8.41
C TYR A 66 8.92 7.58 -7.90
N LEU A 67 8.23 6.85 -8.77
CA LEU A 67 7.06 6.04 -8.39
C LEU A 67 7.36 4.56 -8.62
N GLY A 68 6.95 3.71 -7.65
CA GLY A 68 7.04 2.26 -7.75
C GLY A 68 5.65 1.63 -7.80
N VAL A 69 5.36 0.89 -8.86
CA VAL A 69 4.10 0.17 -9.06
C VAL A 69 4.32 -1.34 -9.16
N ALA A 70 3.26 -2.14 -9.14
CA ALA A 70 3.38 -3.59 -9.23
C ALA A 70 3.35 -4.09 -10.68
N PHE A 71 2.51 -3.49 -11.52
CA PHE A 71 2.19 -3.95 -12.86
C PHE A 71 2.19 -2.82 -13.89
N LEU A 72 2.31 -3.20 -15.17
CA LEU A 72 2.33 -2.28 -16.29
C LEU A 72 1.07 -1.42 -16.40
N GLU A 73 -0.10 -1.99 -16.11
CA GLU A 73 -1.38 -1.32 -16.21
C GLU A 73 -1.48 -0.11 -15.27
N GLU A 74 -0.91 -0.22 -14.06
CA GLU A 74 -0.85 0.91 -13.11
C GLU A 74 0.04 2.03 -13.64
N ALA A 75 1.17 1.67 -14.24
CA ALA A 75 2.09 2.66 -14.84
C ALA A 75 1.48 3.35 -16.06
N ILE A 76 0.84 2.59 -16.97
CA ILE A 76 0.14 3.15 -18.14
C ILE A 76 -0.98 4.09 -17.69
N PHE A 77 -1.75 3.71 -16.66
CA PHE A 77 -2.78 4.58 -16.10
C PHE A 77 -2.19 5.90 -15.62
N LEU A 78 -1.10 5.88 -14.85
CA LEU A 78 -0.42 7.11 -14.41
C LEU A 78 0.08 7.95 -15.59
N ARG A 79 0.64 7.33 -16.63
CA ARG A 79 1.03 8.02 -17.87
C ARG A 79 -0.16 8.68 -18.55
N SER A 80 -1.30 7.97 -18.65
CA SER A 80 -2.53 8.53 -19.25
C SER A 80 -3.10 9.71 -18.45
N CYS A 81 -2.82 9.78 -17.16
CA CYS A 81 -3.15 10.91 -16.29
C CYS A 81 -2.11 12.06 -16.35
N GLY A 82 -1.09 11.98 -17.22
CA GLY A 82 -0.09 13.03 -17.41
C GLY A 82 1.09 12.99 -16.44
N ILE A 83 1.28 11.94 -15.67
CA ILE A 83 2.47 11.76 -14.81
C ILE A 83 3.69 11.50 -15.70
N THR A 84 4.71 12.38 -15.62
CA THR A 84 5.96 12.30 -16.38
C THR A 84 7.15 11.80 -15.56
N ALA A 85 7.03 11.79 -14.23
CA ALA A 85 8.08 11.27 -13.34
C ALA A 85 8.47 9.83 -13.69
N PRO A 86 9.71 9.40 -13.43
CA PRO A 86 10.12 8.00 -13.61
C PRO A 86 9.21 7.03 -12.83
N ILE A 87 8.84 5.93 -13.50
CA ILE A 87 7.99 4.87 -12.92
C ILE A 87 8.68 3.53 -13.13
N LEU A 88 8.97 2.83 -12.03
CA LEU A 88 9.48 1.46 -12.07
C LEU A 88 8.36 0.46 -11.75
N VAL A 89 8.19 -0.53 -12.62
CA VAL A 89 7.40 -1.71 -12.30
C VAL A 89 8.26 -2.68 -11.50
N LEU A 90 7.93 -2.85 -10.22
CA LEU A 90 8.71 -3.63 -9.24
C LEU A 90 8.53 -5.14 -9.38
N GLY A 91 7.48 -5.59 -10.09
CA GLY A 91 7.14 -6.98 -10.32
C GLY A 91 7.93 -7.63 -11.45
N ALA A 92 7.82 -8.95 -11.55
CA ALA A 92 8.25 -9.67 -12.75
C ALA A 92 7.33 -9.29 -13.94
N ILE A 93 7.92 -9.19 -15.13
CA ILE A 93 7.21 -8.77 -16.34
C ILE A 93 6.95 -9.98 -17.28
N ASN A 94 5.90 -9.87 -18.09
CA ASN A 94 5.69 -10.76 -19.22
C ASN A 94 6.45 -10.26 -20.46
N THR A 95 6.95 -11.18 -21.28
CA THR A 95 7.78 -10.83 -22.43
C THR A 95 6.99 -10.11 -23.52
N ASP A 96 5.72 -10.42 -23.67
CA ASP A 96 4.78 -9.79 -24.61
C ASP A 96 4.44 -8.32 -24.28
N GLN A 97 4.68 -7.90 -23.05
CA GLN A 97 4.45 -6.52 -22.60
C GLN A 97 5.64 -5.57 -22.82
N ILE A 98 6.83 -6.10 -23.15
CA ILE A 98 8.08 -5.31 -23.19
C ILE A 98 7.96 -4.10 -24.12
N ALA A 99 7.32 -4.25 -25.28
CA ALA A 99 7.15 -3.14 -26.22
C ALA A 99 6.37 -1.98 -25.62
N GLU A 100 5.32 -2.25 -24.86
CA GLU A 100 4.50 -1.23 -24.19
C GLU A 100 5.28 -0.50 -23.09
N PHE A 101 6.11 -1.21 -22.30
CA PHE A 101 7.02 -0.57 -21.34
C PHE A 101 7.88 0.49 -22.01
N ILE A 102 8.53 0.12 -23.14
CA ILE A 102 9.44 1.00 -23.87
C ILE A 102 8.69 2.16 -24.52
N GLN A 103 7.51 1.92 -25.09
CA GLN A 103 6.69 2.94 -25.75
C GLN A 103 6.18 4.00 -24.79
N HIS A 104 5.83 3.59 -23.57
CA HIS A 104 5.31 4.47 -22.51
C HIS A 104 6.40 5.03 -21.58
N ASP A 105 7.68 4.82 -21.87
CA ASP A 105 8.82 5.24 -21.04
C ASP A 105 8.68 4.77 -19.58
N ILE A 106 8.35 3.48 -19.39
CA ILE A 106 8.22 2.83 -18.08
C ILE A 106 9.45 1.95 -17.85
N GLU A 107 10.05 2.08 -16.68
CA GLU A 107 11.25 1.35 -16.31
C GLU A 107 10.91 -0.10 -15.91
N ILE A 108 11.80 -1.01 -16.30
CA ILE A 108 11.56 -2.46 -16.30
C ILE A 108 12.42 -3.13 -15.24
N THR A 109 11.83 -4.01 -14.43
CA THR A 109 12.59 -4.96 -13.61
C THR A 109 13.11 -6.09 -14.47
N SER A 110 14.43 -6.13 -14.70
CA SER A 110 15.11 -7.32 -15.28
C SER A 110 15.45 -8.29 -14.15
N SER A 111 14.85 -9.47 -14.19
CA SER A 111 14.90 -10.47 -13.11
C SER A 111 15.60 -11.78 -13.49
N SER A 112 16.09 -11.89 -14.74
CA SER A 112 16.87 -13.04 -15.23
C SER A 112 17.65 -12.67 -16.50
N ILE A 113 18.63 -13.52 -16.86
CA ILE A 113 19.38 -13.40 -18.12
C ILE A 113 18.42 -13.39 -19.32
N GLU A 114 17.45 -14.30 -19.33
CA GLU A 114 16.47 -14.39 -20.42
C GLU A 114 15.66 -13.10 -20.56
N LYS A 115 15.29 -12.46 -19.43
CA LYS A 115 14.58 -11.17 -19.46
C LYS A 115 15.45 -10.06 -20.00
N SER A 116 16.73 -9.96 -19.60
CA SER A 116 17.65 -8.97 -20.16
C SER A 116 17.77 -9.13 -21.68
N LEU A 117 17.98 -10.34 -22.17
CA LEU A 117 18.08 -10.62 -23.60
C LEU A 117 16.78 -10.32 -24.36
N ALA A 118 15.62 -10.66 -23.78
CA ALA A 118 14.32 -10.38 -24.39
C ALA A 118 14.04 -8.87 -24.45
N ILE A 119 14.38 -8.12 -23.39
CA ILE A 119 14.22 -6.65 -23.36
C ILE A 119 15.15 -6.00 -24.40
N ASP A 120 16.41 -6.43 -24.47
CA ASP A 120 17.38 -5.91 -25.46
C ASP A 120 16.90 -6.13 -26.91
N LYS A 121 16.43 -7.34 -27.20
CA LYS A 121 15.91 -7.70 -28.52
C LYS A 121 14.75 -6.77 -28.93
N VAL A 122 13.73 -6.63 -28.07
CA VAL A 122 12.56 -5.79 -28.39
C VAL A 122 12.94 -4.31 -28.46
N ALA A 123 13.82 -3.83 -27.59
CA ALA A 123 14.32 -2.46 -27.63
C ALA A 123 15.06 -2.16 -28.95
N LYS A 124 15.89 -3.09 -29.41
CA LYS A 124 16.61 -3.02 -30.69
C LYS A 124 15.64 -3.00 -31.88
N GLU A 125 14.63 -3.87 -31.88
CA GLU A 125 13.59 -3.90 -32.92
C GLU A 125 12.80 -2.58 -32.99
N LEU A 126 12.60 -1.91 -31.85
CA LEU A 126 11.94 -0.59 -31.78
C LEU A 126 12.88 0.58 -32.05
N GLY A 127 14.18 0.37 -32.23
CA GLY A 127 15.19 1.42 -32.37
C GLY A 127 15.30 2.35 -31.14
N LYS A 128 14.99 1.82 -29.94
CA LYS A 128 14.98 2.55 -28.66
C LYS A 128 15.90 1.90 -27.63
N LYS A 129 16.15 2.62 -26.54
CA LYS A 129 16.78 2.05 -25.34
C LYS A 129 15.71 1.73 -24.30
N ALA A 130 15.85 0.59 -23.62
CA ALA A 130 15.01 0.20 -22.51
C ALA A 130 15.70 0.54 -21.18
N LYS A 131 15.04 1.30 -20.32
CA LYS A 131 15.50 1.59 -18.96
C LYS A 131 15.22 0.39 -18.06
N VAL A 132 16.25 -0.16 -17.43
CA VAL A 132 16.11 -1.36 -16.62
C VAL A 132 16.72 -1.22 -15.23
N HIS A 133 16.10 -1.91 -14.25
CA HIS A 133 16.68 -2.16 -12.93
C HIS A 133 16.95 -3.64 -12.80
N LEU A 134 18.19 -4.00 -12.48
CA LEU A 134 18.60 -5.38 -12.25
C LEU A 134 18.09 -5.86 -10.89
N LYS A 135 17.34 -6.96 -10.87
CA LYS A 135 16.80 -7.51 -9.62
C LYS A 135 17.65 -8.64 -9.11
N ILE A 136 18.20 -8.45 -7.91
CA ILE A 136 19.00 -9.47 -7.19
C ILE A 136 18.14 -10.03 -6.05
N ASP A 137 18.12 -11.34 -5.91
CA ASP A 137 17.54 -12.00 -4.76
C ASP A 137 18.62 -12.30 -3.72
N THR A 138 18.46 -11.73 -2.54
CA THR A 138 19.35 -11.88 -1.40
C THR A 138 18.75 -12.73 -0.27
N GLY A 139 17.55 -13.31 -0.50
CA GLY A 139 16.87 -14.17 0.46
C GLY A 139 15.38 -13.88 0.64
N MET A 140 14.75 -13.12 -0.28
CA MET A 140 13.28 -12.96 -0.29
C MET A 140 12.59 -14.13 -1.01
N GLU A 141 13.32 -14.82 -1.92
CA GLU A 141 12.90 -16.00 -2.69
C GLU A 141 11.58 -15.80 -3.46
N ARG A 142 11.45 -14.64 -4.10
CA ARG A 142 10.25 -14.26 -4.84
C ARG A 142 10.52 -13.98 -6.31
N ILE A 143 11.45 -13.10 -6.62
CA ILE A 143 11.92 -12.75 -7.98
C ILE A 143 13.35 -12.25 -7.93
N GLY A 144 14.07 -12.42 -9.04
CA GLY A 144 15.46 -11.94 -9.20
C GLY A 144 16.45 -13.09 -9.32
N VAL A 145 17.66 -12.74 -9.73
CA VAL A 145 18.78 -13.69 -9.77
C VAL A 145 19.39 -13.77 -8.37
N HIS A 146 19.63 -14.97 -7.88
CA HIS A 146 20.30 -15.17 -6.59
C HIS A 146 21.66 -14.47 -6.57
N TRP A 147 22.00 -13.85 -5.45
CA TRP A 147 23.22 -13.07 -5.26
C TRP A 147 24.50 -13.83 -5.65
N TYR A 148 24.56 -15.15 -5.40
CA TYR A 148 25.69 -16.01 -5.76
C TYR A 148 25.78 -16.37 -7.25
N ASN A 149 24.75 -16.08 -8.03
CA ASN A 149 24.71 -16.24 -9.50
C ASN A 149 24.67 -14.88 -10.23
N ALA A 150 24.83 -13.77 -9.50
CA ALA A 150 24.65 -12.42 -10.04
C ALA A 150 25.70 -12.06 -11.11
N GLU A 151 26.93 -12.59 -11.02
CA GLU A 151 28.02 -12.23 -11.93
C GLU A 151 27.65 -12.43 -13.41
N LYS A 152 27.20 -13.63 -13.77
CA LYS A 152 26.79 -13.93 -15.15
C LYS A 152 25.61 -13.09 -15.63
N PHE A 153 24.67 -12.82 -14.73
CA PHE A 153 23.52 -11.98 -15.04
C PHE A 153 23.92 -10.54 -15.33
N ILE A 154 24.80 -9.98 -14.50
CA ILE A 154 25.34 -8.63 -14.68
C ILE A 154 26.15 -8.56 -15.98
N ASP A 155 27.04 -9.51 -16.22
CA ASP A 155 27.85 -9.59 -17.44
C ASP A 155 26.97 -9.55 -18.70
N VAL A 156 25.97 -10.42 -18.77
CA VAL A 156 25.06 -10.46 -19.93
C VAL A 156 24.29 -9.14 -20.08
N SER A 157 23.79 -8.59 -18.97
CA SER A 157 23.00 -7.35 -19.00
C SER A 157 23.81 -6.13 -19.47
N TYR A 158 25.10 -6.05 -19.09
CA TYR A 158 25.99 -4.97 -19.56
C TYR A 158 26.43 -5.11 -21.00
N HIS A 159 26.38 -6.32 -21.57
CA HIS A 159 26.65 -6.54 -22.99
C HIS A 159 25.40 -6.41 -23.88
N CYS A 160 24.25 -6.12 -23.31
CA CYS A 160 23.03 -5.79 -24.07
C CYS A 160 23.04 -4.32 -24.50
N ASP A 161 23.32 -4.07 -25.76
CA ASP A 161 23.51 -2.70 -26.32
C ASP A 161 22.27 -1.81 -26.17
N SER A 162 21.07 -2.37 -26.15
CA SER A 162 19.81 -1.60 -26.09
C SER A 162 19.27 -1.45 -24.68
N LEU A 163 19.96 -1.96 -23.64
CA LEU A 163 19.63 -1.69 -22.26
C LEU A 163 20.32 -0.42 -21.73
N LEU A 164 19.57 0.34 -20.98
CA LEU A 164 20.08 1.43 -20.14
C LEU A 164 19.88 1.01 -18.68
N ILE A 165 20.92 0.52 -18.03
CA ILE A 165 20.87 0.05 -16.65
C ILE A 165 20.78 1.26 -15.72
N GLN A 166 19.57 1.59 -15.29
CA GLN A 166 19.27 2.70 -14.38
C GLN A 166 19.54 2.34 -12.93
N GLY A 167 19.33 1.06 -12.57
CA GLY A 167 19.47 0.68 -11.19
C GLY A 167 19.73 -0.80 -10.96
N ILE A 168 20.05 -1.11 -9.72
CA ILE A 168 20.13 -2.47 -9.17
C ILE A 168 19.44 -2.50 -7.82
N PHE A 169 18.66 -3.57 -7.54
CA PHE A 169 17.92 -3.63 -6.29
C PHE A 169 17.66 -5.02 -5.75
N SER A 170 17.45 -5.05 -4.44
CA SER A 170 16.94 -6.22 -3.73
C SER A 170 15.70 -5.88 -2.89
N HIS A 171 15.30 -6.75 -1.97
CA HIS A 171 14.19 -6.52 -1.06
C HIS A 171 14.39 -7.30 0.23
N PHE A 172 14.18 -6.64 1.37
CA PHE A 172 14.24 -7.31 2.66
C PHE A 172 13.04 -8.23 2.86
N ALA A 173 13.30 -9.39 3.44
CA ALA A 173 12.26 -10.35 3.79
C ALA A 173 11.69 -10.14 5.19
N LYS A 174 12.53 -9.65 6.14
CA LYS A 174 12.21 -9.60 7.57
C LYS A 174 12.83 -8.38 8.27
N ALA A 175 12.89 -7.22 7.60
CA ALA A 175 13.56 -6.04 8.17
C ALA A 175 12.92 -5.54 9.48
N GLU A 176 11.67 -5.88 9.74
CA GLU A 176 10.93 -5.54 10.96
C GLU A 176 11.10 -6.54 12.10
N SER A 177 11.62 -7.76 11.85
CA SER A 177 11.53 -8.85 12.85
C SER A 177 12.80 -9.67 13.03
N ASP A 178 13.77 -9.59 12.09
CA ASP A 178 14.98 -10.44 12.12
C ASP A 178 16.22 -9.63 11.71
N PRO A 179 16.88 -8.95 12.67
CA PRO A 179 18.06 -8.15 12.40
C PRO A 179 19.24 -8.93 11.82
N ASP A 180 19.45 -10.18 12.27
CA ASP A 180 20.57 -11.00 11.83
C ASP A 180 20.41 -11.40 10.36
N PHE A 181 19.23 -11.88 9.97
CA PHE A 181 18.94 -12.19 8.58
C PHE A 181 18.93 -10.94 7.68
N THR A 182 18.51 -9.81 8.20
CA THR A 182 18.55 -8.54 7.47
C THR A 182 19.99 -8.09 7.21
N ALA A 183 20.89 -8.25 8.21
CA ALA A 183 22.30 -7.98 8.03
C ALA A 183 22.96 -8.94 7.02
N GLU A 184 22.56 -10.22 7.02
CA GLU A 184 22.98 -11.20 6.01
C GLU A 184 22.53 -10.79 4.60
N GLN A 185 21.28 -10.38 4.42
CA GLN A 185 20.76 -9.87 3.13
C GLN A 185 21.55 -8.64 2.65
N LEU A 186 21.91 -7.72 3.54
CA LEU A 186 22.77 -6.57 3.22
C LEU A 186 24.15 -7.02 2.76
N GLY A 187 24.83 -7.88 3.52
CA GLY A 187 26.16 -8.39 3.14
C GLY A 187 26.16 -9.10 1.79
N ARG A 188 25.11 -9.87 1.50
CA ARG A 188 24.92 -10.50 0.18
C ARG A 188 24.75 -9.45 -0.93
N PHE A 189 23.99 -8.39 -0.68
CA PHE A 189 23.79 -7.31 -1.66
C PHE A 189 25.10 -6.52 -1.86
N ASP A 190 25.81 -6.18 -0.80
CA ASP A 190 27.12 -5.51 -0.86
C ASP A 190 28.17 -6.30 -1.63
N SER A 191 28.16 -7.63 -1.50
CA SER A 191 29.06 -8.51 -2.29
C SER A 191 28.80 -8.40 -3.79
N VAL A 192 27.52 -8.28 -4.20
CA VAL A 192 27.13 -8.08 -5.60
C VAL A 192 27.55 -6.69 -6.07
N LEU A 193 27.35 -5.64 -5.27
CA LEU A 193 27.77 -4.28 -5.61
C LEU A 193 29.30 -4.20 -5.76
N THR A 194 30.05 -4.84 -4.86
CA THR A 194 31.52 -4.91 -4.93
C THR A 194 32.00 -5.62 -6.20
N LEU A 195 31.35 -6.72 -6.57
CA LEU A 195 31.65 -7.44 -7.83
C LEU A 195 31.41 -6.54 -9.02
N MET A 196 30.27 -5.82 -9.01
CA MET A 196 29.85 -4.94 -10.10
C MET A 196 30.79 -3.75 -10.27
N ASP A 197 31.21 -3.12 -9.18
CA ASP A 197 32.12 -1.97 -9.19
C ASP A 197 33.54 -2.33 -9.70
N LYS A 198 33.97 -3.56 -9.49
CA LYS A 198 35.26 -4.06 -9.99
C LYS A 198 35.29 -4.28 -11.50
N LYS A 199 34.16 -4.58 -12.12
CA LYS A 199 34.08 -4.95 -13.54
C LYS A 199 33.42 -3.88 -14.40
N TYR A 200 32.50 -3.10 -13.82
CA TYR A 200 31.65 -2.15 -14.50
C TYR A 200 31.47 -0.89 -13.66
N PHE A 201 30.71 0.09 -14.16
CA PHE A 201 30.25 1.21 -13.35
C PHE A 201 28.98 0.81 -12.58
N LEU A 202 28.90 1.22 -11.32
CA LEU A 202 27.66 1.08 -10.58
C LEU A 202 26.56 1.94 -11.24
N PRO A 203 25.33 1.42 -11.35
CA PRO A 203 24.22 2.22 -11.84
C PRO A 203 23.88 3.33 -10.83
N PRO A 204 23.28 4.44 -11.30
CA PRO A 204 22.98 5.58 -10.43
C PRO A 204 22.03 5.24 -9.27
N LEU A 205 21.16 4.24 -9.46
CA LEU A 205 20.13 3.90 -8.49
C LEU A 205 20.40 2.53 -7.85
N ILE A 206 20.76 2.56 -6.58
CA ILE A 206 21.00 1.36 -5.77
C ILE A 206 19.97 1.37 -4.63
N HIS A 207 19.13 0.34 -4.54
CA HIS A 207 18.05 0.37 -3.58
C HIS A 207 17.63 -1.01 -3.02
N ILE A 208 17.46 -1.11 -1.71
CA ILE A 208 16.97 -2.29 -1.01
C ILE A 208 15.92 -1.92 0.06
N ALA A 209 16.06 -0.75 0.71
CA ALA A 209 15.26 -0.34 1.85
C ALA A 209 13.77 -0.17 1.50
N ASN A 210 12.91 -0.95 2.16
CA ASN A 210 11.48 -0.72 2.32
C ASN A 210 11.21 0.19 3.53
N SER A 211 9.97 0.33 3.99
CA SER A 211 9.61 1.15 5.16
C SER A 211 10.39 0.76 6.42
N ALA A 212 10.52 -0.53 6.74
CA ALA A 212 11.30 -1.00 7.89
C ALA A 212 12.81 -0.75 7.69
N GLY A 213 13.31 -0.98 6.47
CA GLY A 213 14.70 -0.67 6.12
C GLY A 213 15.04 0.81 6.32
N ILE A 214 14.12 1.71 6.00
CA ILE A 214 14.30 3.16 6.21
C ILE A 214 14.42 3.50 7.70
N ILE A 215 13.62 2.86 8.53
CA ILE A 215 13.59 3.14 9.97
C ILE A 215 14.83 2.58 10.67
N HIS A 216 15.18 1.32 10.41
CA HIS A 216 16.11 0.56 11.24
C HIS A 216 17.53 0.45 10.67
N TYR A 217 17.72 0.59 9.35
CA TYR A 217 18.99 0.25 8.68
C TYR A 217 19.46 1.38 7.77
N LYS A 218 20.01 2.46 8.34
CA LYS A 218 20.51 3.62 7.58
C LYS A 218 21.52 3.24 6.49
N GLN A 219 22.33 2.21 6.73
CA GLN A 219 23.29 1.69 5.74
C GLN A 219 22.61 1.07 4.51
N SER A 220 21.32 0.73 4.59
CA SER A 220 20.54 0.19 3.46
C SER A 220 19.94 1.25 2.54
N HIS A 221 20.10 2.54 2.86
CA HIS A 221 19.49 3.60 2.06
C HIS A 221 20.15 3.74 0.69
N TYR A 222 21.44 3.46 0.57
CA TYR A 222 22.24 3.62 -0.66
C TYR A 222 21.92 4.94 -1.36
N THR A 223 21.48 4.88 -2.63
CA THR A 223 21.13 6.08 -3.40
C THR A 223 19.61 6.29 -3.52
N MET A 224 18.80 5.30 -3.12
CA MET A 224 17.34 5.39 -3.18
C MET A 224 16.66 4.52 -2.13
N VAL A 225 15.56 5.02 -1.55
CA VAL A 225 14.67 4.27 -0.65
C VAL A 225 13.28 4.11 -1.23
N ARG A 226 12.55 3.06 -0.77
CA ARG A 226 11.21 2.73 -1.26
C ARG A 226 10.18 2.67 -0.13
N PRO A 227 9.76 3.81 0.44
CA PRO A 227 8.69 3.84 1.42
C PRO A 227 7.38 3.37 0.79
N GLY A 228 6.70 2.46 1.49
CA GLY A 228 5.35 2.03 1.19
C GLY A 228 4.44 2.39 2.35
N ILE A 229 4.24 1.44 3.27
CA ILE A 229 3.24 1.55 4.34
C ILE A 229 3.42 2.78 5.24
N MET A 230 4.66 3.27 5.44
CA MET A 230 4.91 4.51 6.19
C MET A 230 4.23 5.72 5.58
N LEU A 231 4.19 5.82 4.24
CA LEU A 231 3.51 6.94 3.56
C LEU A 231 2.02 6.97 3.89
N TYR A 232 1.42 5.79 4.09
CA TYR A 232 0.01 5.64 4.42
C TYR A 232 -0.30 5.73 5.92
N GLY A 233 0.74 5.93 6.75
CA GLY A 233 0.61 6.26 8.16
C GLY A 233 0.65 5.09 9.13
N TYR A 234 1.16 3.94 8.69
CA TYR A 234 1.29 2.75 9.54
C TYR A 234 2.76 2.38 9.75
N ASN A 235 3.08 2.00 10.98
CA ASN A 235 4.42 1.51 11.31
C ASN A 235 4.57 0.07 10.81
N PRO A 236 5.66 -0.26 10.07
CA PRO A 236 5.91 -1.63 9.63
C PRO A 236 6.08 -2.62 10.80
N ASP A 237 6.51 -2.15 11.97
CA ASP A 237 6.71 -2.98 13.18
C ASP A 237 5.41 -3.26 13.96
N GLY A 238 4.25 -2.82 13.44
CA GLY A 238 2.95 -2.98 14.07
C GLY A 238 2.42 -1.72 14.77
N TYR A 239 1.46 -1.89 15.69
CA TYR A 239 0.82 -0.78 16.38
C TYR A 239 1.70 -0.21 17.49
N LEU A 240 2.34 0.92 17.24
CA LEU A 240 3.23 1.62 18.16
C LEU A 240 2.81 3.09 18.28
N PRO A 241 1.74 3.40 19.07
CA PRO A 241 1.12 4.74 19.09
C PRO A 241 2.01 5.85 19.63
N ASP A 242 3.03 5.51 20.43
CA ASP A 242 3.92 6.47 21.07
C ASP A 242 5.26 6.66 20.35
N VAL A 243 5.51 5.88 19.29
CA VAL A 243 6.75 6.02 18.51
C VAL A 243 6.71 7.32 17.73
N THR A 244 7.80 8.07 17.84
CA THR A 244 8.03 9.30 17.09
C THR A 244 9.31 9.21 16.27
N PHE A 245 9.30 9.84 15.11
CA PHE A 245 10.43 9.99 14.21
C PHE A 245 10.79 11.47 14.14
N ASN A 246 11.93 11.86 14.74
CA ASN A 246 12.34 13.26 14.86
C ASN A 246 11.21 14.16 15.42
N GLY A 247 10.51 13.67 16.47
CA GLY A 247 9.42 14.37 17.15
C GLY A 247 8.07 14.35 16.44
N LYS A 248 7.95 13.68 15.29
CA LYS A 248 6.68 13.52 14.55
C LYS A 248 6.18 12.08 14.62
N LYS A 249 4.85 11.91 14.65
CA LYS A 249 4.19 10.59 14.56
C LYS A 249 3.69 10.33 13.13
N LEU A 250 3.72 9.06 12.71
CA LEU A 250 2.97 8.63 11.53
C LEU A 250 1.48 8.83 11.79
N LYS A 251 0.76 9.27 10.76
CA LYS A 251 -0.67 9.55 10.84
C LYS A 251 -1.39 8.76 9.76
N PRO A 252 -2.40 7.92 10.12
CA PRO A 252 -3.22 7.22 9.13
C PRO A 252 -3.78 8.19 8.09
N VAL A 253 -3.60 7.84 6.81
CA VAL A 253 -4.07 8.67 5.68
C VAL A 253 -5.54 8.40 5.38
N MET A 254 -6.02 7.15 5.60
CA MET A 254 -7.40 6.77 5.32
C MET A 254 -8.23 6.70 6.59
N THR A 255 -9.40 7.34 6.56
CA THR A 255 -10.49 7.15 7.52
C THR A 255 -11.71 6.61 6.79
N LEU A 256 -12.23 5.44 7.21
CA LEU A 256 -13.44 4.85 6.64
C LEU A 256 -14.65 5.26 7.47
N LYS A 257 -15.61 5.90 6.81
CA LYS A 257 -16.85 6.41 7.41
C LYS A 257 -18.08 5.89 6.69
N THR A 258 -19.18 5.85 7.41
CA THR A 258 -20.51 5.61 6.86
C THR A 258 -21.55 6.42 7.63
N LYS A 259 -22.84 6.15 7.42
CA LYS A 259 -23.93 6.78 8.15
C LYS A 259 -24.92 5.74 8.65
N VAL A 260 -25.67 6.06 9.70
CA VAL A 260 -26.85 5.28 10.08
C VAL A 260 -27.90 5.41 8.98
N SER A 261 -28.33 4.31 8.39
CA SER A 261 -29.36 4.28 7.33
C SER A 261 -30.74 3.87 7.84
N TYR A 262 -30.80 3.12 8.93
CA TYR A 262 -32.05 2.64 9.51
C TYR A 262 -31.85 2.26 10.98
N PHE A 263 -32.93 2.33 11.79
CA PHE A 263 -32.94 1.77 13.13
C PHE A 263 -34.29 1.18 13.50
N LYS A 264 -34.30 0.27 14.46
CA LYS A 264 -35.48 -0.32 15.06
C LYS A 264 -35.22 -0.74 16.49
N VAL A 265 -36.28 -0.76 17.29
CA VAL A 265 -36.28 -1.38 18.64
C VAL A 265 -36.69 -2.84 18.46
N VAL A 266 -35.94 -3.76 19.06
CA VAL A 266 -36.22 -5.20 19.03
C VAL A 266 -36.36 -5.74 20.46
N PRO A 267 -37.28 -6.73 20.68
CA PRO A 267 -37.45 -7.35 22.00
C PRO A 267 -36.26 -8.24 22.37
N PRO A 268 -36.19 -8.71 23.61
CA PRO A 268 -35.20 -9.72 24.01
C PRO A 268 -35.31 -11.00 23.17
N ASN A 269 -34.22 -11.74 23.09
CA ASN A 269 -34.11 -13.02 22.37
C ASN A 269 -34.42 -12.92 20.84
N THR A 270 -34.23 -11.73 20.25
CA THR A 270 -34.37 -11.54 18.81
C THR A 270 -33.07 -11.90 18.10
N GLY A 271 -33.15 -12.81 17.11
CA GLY A 271 -32.01 -13.15 16.24
C GLY A 271 -31.70 -12.02 15.26
N ILE A 272 -30.43 -11.64 15.15
CA ILE A 272 -29.95 -10.57 14.27
C ILE A 272 -29.17 -11.14 13.10
N SER A 273 -29.51 -10.70 11.89
CA SER A 273 -28.84 -11.03 10.62
C SER A 273 -28.91 -12.51 10.23
N TYR A 274 -28.14 -12.86 9.19
CA TYR A 274 -28.06 -14.23 8.67
C TYR A 274 -27.64 -15.22 9.76
N ASN A 275 -28.26 -16.40 9.76
CA ASN A 275 -28.01 -17.49 10.67
C ASN A 275 -28.25 -17.16 12.17
N HIS A 276 -28.83 -16.00 12.46
CA HIS A 276 -29.10 -15.53 13.81
C HIS A 276 -27.90 -15.74 14.76
N SER A 277 -26.68 -15.42 14.27
CA SER A 277 -25.42 -15.62 15.01
C SER A 277 -25.27 -14.74 16.26
N TYR A 278 -26.24 -13.85 16.48
CA TYR A 278 -26.39 -13.01 17.67
C TYR A 278 -27.87 -12.97 18.06
N HIS A 279 -28.15 -13.06 19.36
CA HIS A 279 -29.48 -12.83 19.93
C HIS A 279 -29.40 -11.71 20.96
N THR A 280 -30.39 -10.81 20.91
CA THR A 280 -30.50 -9.71 21.88
C THR A 280 -30.76 -10.26 23.27
N LYS A 281 -30.03 -9.76 24.28
CA LYS A 281 -30.22 -10.17 25.68
C LYS A 281 -31.41 -9.46 26.33
N ASN A 282 -31.57 -8.19 26.01
CA ASN A 282 -32.62 -7.29 26.48
C ASN A 282 -33.30 -6.62 25.30
N GLN A 283 -34.40 -5.90 25.54
CA GLN A 283 -34.92 -4.97 24.57
C GLN A 283 -33.80 -3.96 24.23
N THR A 284 -33.57 -3.74 22.95
CA THR A 284 -32.47 -2.90 22.49
C THR A 284 -32.79 -2.20 21.17
N ARG A 285 -32.00 -1.18 20.82
CA ARG A 285 -32.08 -0.50 19.55
C ARG A 285 -30.95 -1.02 18.66
N ILE A 286 -31.33 -1.55 17.51
CA ILE A 286 -30.42 -1.99 16.44
C ILE A 286 -30.42 -0.95 15.34
N VAL A 287 -29.23 -0.45 14.97
CA VAL A 287 -29.04 0.40 13.79
C VAL A 287 -28.41 -0.39 12.66
N THR A 288 -28.77 -0.03 11.41
CA THR A 288 -28.22 -0.61 10.20
C THR A 288 -27.31 0.40 9.53
N LEU A 289 -26.14 -0.06 9.14
CA LEU A 289 -25.12 0.72 8.42
C LEU A 289 -25.01 0.20 6.98
N PRO A 290 -24.97 1.08 5.95
CA PRO A 290 -24.89 0.69 4.54
C PRO A 290 -23.42 0.40 4.13
N ILE A 291 -22.78 -0.51 4.86
CA ILE A 291 -21.43 -1.01 4.61
C ILE A 291 -21.38 -2.53 4.87
N GLY A 292 -20.73 -3.27 3.99
CA GLY A 292 -20.56 -4.70 4.12
C GLY A 292 -19.31 -5.23 3.41
N TYR A 293 -19.22 -6.57 3.25
CA TYR A 293 -18.03 -7.16 2.64
C TYR A 293 -17.85 -6.84 1.16
N GLY A 294 -18.91 -6.44 0.46
CA GLY A 294 -18.83 -5.91 -0.89
C GLY A 294 -18.15 -4.53 -0.99
N ASP A 295 -17.96 -3.85 0.15
CA ASP A 295 -17.21 -2.60 0.27
C ASP A 295 -15.76 -2.81 0.72
N GLY A 296 -15.39 -4.06 1.03
CA GLY A 296 -14.11 -4.40 1.63
C GLY A 296 -14.15 -4.50 3.17
N TYR A 297 -15.32 -4.33 3.82
CA TYR A 297 -15.45 -4.50 5.26
C TYR A 297 -15.61 -5.98 5.61
N SER A 298 -14.56 -6.57 6.16
CA SER A 298 -14.43 -8.02 6.32
C SER A 298 -15.60 -8.68 7.06
N ARG A 299 -16.13 -9.77 6.48
CA ARG A 299 -17.15 -10.61 7.12
C ARG A 299 -16.67 -11.25 8.44
N GLN A 300 -15.35 -11.39 8.63
CA GLN A 300 -14.75 -11.92 9.87
C GLN A 300 -14.94 -10.98 11.08
N LEU A 301 -15.32 -9.73 10.85
CA LEU A 301 -15.69 -8.76 11.90
C LEU A 301 -17.11 -9.00 12.45
N SER A 302 -17.87 -9.96 11.94
CA SER A 302 -19.17 -10.35 12.48
C SER A 302 -19.06 -10.68 13.98
N ASN A 303 -19.88 -10.03 14.82
CA ASN A 303 -19.86 -10.13 16.29
C ASN A 303 -18.52 -9.72 16.96
N LYS A 304 -17.55 -9.17 16.22
CA LYS A 304 -16.23 -8.74 16.73
C LYS A 304 -15.95 -7.26 16.49
N GLY A 305 -16.52 -6.73 15.42
CA GLY A 305 -16.29 -5.34 15.01
C GLY A 305 -16.85 -4.34 16.01
N THR A 306 -16.33 -3.12 15.92
CA THR A 306 -16.78 -1.97 16.72
C THR A 306 -16.83 -0.76 15.83
N VAL A 307 -17.81 0.10 16.00
CA VAL A 307 -17.94 1.40 15.34
C VAL A 307 -18.08 2.52 16.37
N VAL A 308 -17.83 3.76 15.96
CA VAL A 308 -18.13 4.93 16.81
C VAL A 308 -19.27 5.72 16.17
N ILE A 309 -20.27 6.07 16.97
CA ILE A 309 -21.37 6.95 16.58
C ILE A 309 -21.52 8.01 17.68
N ARG A 310 -21.48 9.30 17.31
CA ARG A 310 -21.53 10.42 18.27
C ARG A 310 -20.54 10.27 19.43
N GLY A 311 -19.29 9.91 19.11
CA GLY A 311 -18.20 9.74 20.09
C GLY A 311 -18.26 8.49 20.97
N LYS A 312 -19.31 7.64 20.86
CA LYS A 312 -19.48 6.42 21.67
C LYS A 312 -19.23 5.17 20.83
N LYS A 313 -18.48 4.20 21.40
CA LYS A 313 -18.22 2.91 20.76
C LYS A 313 -19.39 1.95 20.93
N TYR A 314 -19.76 1.26 19.83
CA TYR A 314 -20.83 0.27 19.80
C TYR A 314 -20.40 -1.00 19.07
N PRO A 315 -20.85 -2.20 19.48
CA PRO A 315 -20.49 -3.45 18.86
C PRO A 315 -21.28 -3.70 17.57
N ILE A 316 -20.62 -4.27 16.57
CA ILE A 316 -21.27 -4.92 15.44
C ILE A 316 -21.86 -6.24 15.91
N VAL A 317 -23.13 -6.50 15.61
CA VAL A 317 -23.88 -7.68 16.03
C VAL A 317 -24.48 -8.41 14.85
N GLY A 318 -24.42 -9.73 14.92
CA GLY A 318 -24.86 -10.62 13.84
C GLY A 318 -23.86 -10.67 12.68
N THR A 319 -24.20 -11.41 11.65
CA THR A 319 -23.36 -11.60 10.47
C THR A 319 -23.32 -10.34 9.60
N ILE A 320 -22.15 -9.86 9.23
CA ILE A 320 -21.98 -8.80 8.24
C ILE A 320 -22.45 -9.32 6.88
N CYS A 321 -23.35 -8.57 6.24
CA CYS A 321 -23.90 -8.87 4.93
C CYS A 321 -23.03 -8.29 3.80
N MET A 322 -23.40 -8.49 2.55
CA MET A 322 -22.69 -7.95 1.39
C MET A 322 -22.63 -6.42 1.43
N ASP A 323 -23.77 -5.78 1.76
CA ASP A 323 -23.95 -4.33 1.63
C ASP A 323 -24.31 -3.63 2.94
N GLN A 324 -24.51 -4.37 4.03
CA GLN A 324 -25.00 -3.84 5.30
C GLN A 324 -24.44 -4.61 6.49
N CYS A 325 -24.35 -3.92 7.63
CA CYS A 325 -24.12 -4.53 8.93
C CYS A 325 -24.97 -3.88 10.01
N MET A 326 -25.15 -4.56 11.13
CA MET A 326 -25.99 -4.14 12.24
C MET A 326 -25.14 -3.85 13.47
N VAL A 327 -25.59 -2.87 14.24
CA VAL A 327 -24.92 -2.42 15.45
C VAL A 327 -25.95 -2.33 16.58
N ASP A 328 -25.62 -2.88 17.73
CA ASP A 328 -26.44 -2.77 18.95
C ASP A 328 -26.01 -1.51 19.72
N ILE A 329 -26.91 -0.54 19.82
CA ILE A 329 -26.64 0.72 20.53
C ILE A 329 -27.27 0.80 21.93
N GLY A 330 -27.98 -0.26 22.34
CA GLY A 330 -28.74 -0.25 23.59
C GLY A 330 -29.97 0.67 23.56
N MET A 331 -30.77 0.64 24.59
CA MET A 331 -31.94 1.54 24.71
C MET A 331 -31.53 3.00 24.94
N ASP A 332 -30.41 3.22 25.61
CA ASP A 332 -29.87 4.57 25.92
C ASP A 332 -29.04 5.16 24.78
N GLY A 333 -28.86 4.41 23.68
CA GLY A 333 -28.12 4.88 22.51
C GLY A 333 -28.85 6.02 21.79
N THR A 334 -28.12 7.06 21.40
CA THR A 334 -28.67 8.28 20.79
C THR A 334 -28.40 8.41 19.31
N ALA A 335 -28.14 7.28 18.60
CA ALA A 335 -27.90 7.29 17.16
C ALA A 335 -29.21 7.29 16.36
N TYR A 336 -29.26 8.11 15.29
CA TYR A 336 -30.41 8.29 14.42
C TYR A 336 -29.98 8.24 12.95
N ASN A 337 -30.97 8.10 12.05
CA ASN A 337 -30.71 8.11 10.60
C ASN A 337 -29.95 9.38 10.19
N GLY A 338 -28.90 9.20 9.40
CA GLY A 338 -28.05 10.27 8.91
C GLY A 338 -26.83 10.59 9.79
N ASP A 339 -26.78 10.08 11.03
CA ASP A 339 -25.60 10.27 11.89
C ASP A 339 -24.36 9.64 11.28
N ASP A 340 -23.23 10.33 11.36
CA ASP A 340 -21.93 9.82 10.92
C ASP A 340 -21.43 8.69 11.83
N VAL A 341 -20.84 7.71 11.19
CA VAL A 341 -20.29 6.50 11.83
C VAL A 341 -18.84 6.33 11.44
N LEU A 342 -17.95 6.28 12.41
CA LEU A 342 -16.55 5.88 12.20
C LEU A 342 -16.45 4.37 12.19
N VAL A 343 -15.86 3.84 11.12
CA VAL A 343 -15.60 2.40 10.94
C VAL A 343 -14.16 2.07 11.33
N PHE A 344 -13.19 2.85 10.84
CA PHE A 344 -11.81 2.91 11.33
C PHE A 344 -11.16 4.25 10.98
N GLY A 345 -10.09 4.61 11.67
CA GLY A 345 -9.42 5.91 11.58
C GLY A 345 -9.84 6.85 12.69
N GLU A 346 -10.05 8.13 12.40
CA GLU A 346 -10.35 9.17 13.38
C GLU A 346 -11.55 10.02 12.97
N MET A 347 -12.36 10.41 13.94
CA MET A 347 -13.51 11.30 13.76
C MET A 347 -13.87 11.99 15.08
N ASP A 348 -13.91 13.32 15.11
CA ASP A 348 -14.38 14.15 16.25
C ASP A 348 -13.71 13.77 17.59
N GLY A 349 -12.39 13.52 17.58
CA GLY A 349 -11.62 13.13 18.76
C GLY A 349 -11.76 11.67 19.19
N ALA A 350 -12.59 10.88 18.52
CA ALA A 350 -12.67 9.44 18.72
C ALA A 350 -11.86 8.70 17.66
N SER A 351 -11.31 7.53 18.03
CA SER A 351 -10.51 6.73 17.11
C SER A 351 -10.84 5.25 17.19
N ILE A 352 -10.70 4.57 16.05
CA ILE A 352 -10.60 3.12 15.89
C ILE A 352 -9.33 2.85 15.10
N PRO A 353 -8.20 2.56 15.76
CA PRO A 353 -6.97 2.19 15.06
C PRO A 353 -7.20 0.99 14.14
N LEU A 354 -6.68 1.07 12.91
CA LEU A 354 -6.84 -0.02 11.94
C LEU A 354 -6.17 -1.31 12.42
N GLU A 355 -5.07 -1.19 13.14
CA GLU A 355 -4.33 -2.32 13.71
C GLU A 355 -5.22 -3.14 14.67
N HIS A 356 -6.07 -2.48 15.48
CA HIS A 356 -7.03 -3.18 16.32
C HIS A 356 -8.12 -3.90 15.51
N VAL A 357 -8.46 -3.39 14.31
CA VAL A 357 -9.34 -4.10 13.37
C VAL A 357 -8.61 -5.33 12.81
N CYS A 358 -7.35 -5.18 12.43
CA CYS A 358 -6.50 -6.26 11.93
C CYS A 358 -6.34 -7.40 12.94
N GLU A 359 -6.06 -7.09 14.20
CA GLU A 359 -5.93 -8.06 15.29
C GLU A 359 -7.18 -8.94 15.42
N LYS A 360 -8.39 -8.36 15.32
CA LYS A 360 -9.66 -9.08 15.44
C LYS A 360 -9.88 -10.13 14.35
N ILE A 361 -9.25 -9.97 13.20
CA ILE A 361 -9.43 -10.84 12.02
C ILE A 361 -8.14 -11.56 11.60
N GLY A 362 -7.03 -11.35 12.32
CA GLY A 362 -5.76 -12.03 12.06
C GLY A 362 -5.07 -11.59 10.78
N THR A 363 -5.04 -10.27 10.51
CA THR A 363 -4.42 -9.70 9.30
C THR A 363 -3.58 -8.46 9.60
N ILE A 364 -3.11 -7.79 8.57
CA ILE A 364 -2.23 -6.61 8.63
C ILE A 364 -2.88 -5.39 7.95
N PRO A 365 -2.49 -4.14 8.31
CA PRO A 365 -3.03 -2.92 7.70
C PRO A 365 -3.01 -2.91 6.18
N TYR A 366 -1.95 -3.44 5.54
CA TYR A 366 -1.82 -3.55 4.09
C TYR A 366 -3.05 -4.20 3.43
N GLU A 367 -3.50 -5.34 3.96
CA GLU A 367 -4.62 -6.09 3.39
C GLU A 367 -5.92 -5.29 3.54
N VAL A 368 -6.19 -4.74 4.72
CA VAL A 368 -7.45 -4.03 4.98
C VAL A 368 -7.60 -2.78 4.11
N ILE A 369 -6.56 -1.92 4.03
CA ILE A 369 -6.65 -0.70 3.20
C ILE A 369 -6.75 -1.02 1.70
N CYS A 370 -6.04 -2.06 1.23
CA CYS A 370 -6.13 -2.50 -0.16
C CYS A 370 -7.47 -3.15 -0.50
N SER A 371 -8.18 -3.72 0.48
CA SER A 371 -9.46 -4.40 0.26
C SER A 371 -10.63 -3.44 0.06
N ILE A 372 -10.50 -2.14 0.39
CA ILE A 372 -11.57 -1.16 0.22
C ILE A 372 -11.93 -1.05 -1.26
N ALA A 373 -13.14 -1.54 -1.58
CA ALA A 373 -13.59 -1.74 -2.95
C ALA A 373 -13.69 -0.42 -3.74
N PRO A 374 -13.54 -0.46 -5.08
CA PRO A 374 -13.66 0.73 -5.94
C PRO A 374 -15.01 1.46 -5.84
N ARG A 375 -16.09 0.75 -5.46
CA ARG A 375 -17.42 1.35 -5.26
C ARG A 375 -17.52 2.27 -4.04
N VAL A 376 -16.53 2.25 -3.13
CA VAL A 376 -16.41 3.21 -2.02
C VAL A 376 -15.68 4.44 -2.53
N PRO A 377 -16.30 5.62 -2.60
CA PRO A 377 -15.64 6.83 -3.08
C PRO A 377 -14.49 7.24 -2.16
N ARG A 378 -13.39 7.71 -2.75
CA ARG A 378 -12.28 8.36 -2.04
C ARG A 378 -12.52 9.86 -2.07
N ILE A 379 -12.63 10.46 -0.89
CA ILE A 379 -12.81 11.90 -0.72
C ILE A 379 -11.50 12.45 -0.16
N TYR A 380 -10.81 13.25 -0.98
CA TYR A 380 -9.55 13.84 -0.57
C TYR A 380 -9.81 15.10 0.24
N ILE A 381 -9.17 15.18 1.41
CA ILE A 381 -9.26 16.28 2.36
C ILE A 381 -7.86 16.75 2.75
N ASP A 382 -7.76 18.03 3.10
CA ASP A 382 -6.53 18.62 3.65
C ASP A 382 -6.39 18.40 5.14
#